data_9af25464cdf68e3651ad70d0fbeb03e4
#
_entry.id   9af25464cdf68e3651ad70d0fbeb03e4
#
_cell.length_a   1.000
_cell.length_b   1.000
_cell.length_c   1.000
_cell.angle_alpha   90.00
_cell.angle_beta   90.00
_cell.angle_gamma   90.00
#
_symmetry.space_group_name_H-M   'P 1'
#
loop_
_entity.id
_entity.type
_entity.pdbx_description
1 polymer ?
#
loop_
_entity_poly.entity_id
_entity_poly.type
_entity_poly.pdbx_seq_one_letter_code
_entity_poly.pdbx_strand_id
1 'polypeptide(L)'
;MAHPVNDHALDVIFRDARSQNGFTDKSVPEVLVRAVYDLAKMGPTSANCSPARFVWVSTDEGKKRLAPHMSEGNRDKTLTAPWTCIVAYDLHFQEKIPALFPHAPGAK
;
A
#
# COMPACT_ATOMS: atom_id res chain seq x y z
N MET A 1 -15.44 -11.01 20.23
CA MET A 1 -14.64 -10.47 21.35
C MET A 1 -13.35 -9.88 20.80
N ALA A 2 -12.99 -8.68 21.24
CA ALA A 2 -11.76 -8.05 20.83
C ALA A 2 -10.56 -8.61 21.61
N HIS A 3 -9.47 -8.89 20.90
CA HIS A 3 -8.21 -9.31 21.50
C HIS A 3 -7.12 -8.30 21.17
N PRO A 4 -6.23 -7.98 22.10
CA PRO A 4 -5.10 -7.11 21.80
C PRO A 4 -4.12 -7.81 20.84
N VAL A 5 -3.45 -7.02 20.04
CA VAL A 5 -2.32 -7.50 19.25
C VAL A 5 -1.17 -7.81 20.19
N ASN A 6 -0.50 -8.94 20.00
CA ASN A 6 0.59 -9.34 20.89
C ASN A 6 1.85 -8.45 20.69
N ASP A 7 2.75 -8.49 21.68
CA ASP A 7 3.96 -7.67 21.67
C ASP A 7 4.86 -7.97 20.47
N HIS A 8 4.97 -9.22 20.06
CA HIS A 8 5.78 -9.57 18.89
C HIS A 8 5.28 -8.88 17.62
N ALA A 9 3.97 -8.85 17.39
CA ALA A 9 3.40 -8.15 16.24
C ALA A 9 3.65 -6.64 16.31
N LEU A 10 3.54 -6.04 17.50
CA LEU A 10 3.82 -4.62 17.71
C LEU A 10 5.30 -4.30 17.46
N ASP A 11 6.20 -5.19 17.86
CA ASP A 11 7.64 -5.03 17.59
C ASP A 11 7.93 -5.06 16.09
N VAL A 12 7.36 -6.03 15.37
CA VAL A 12 7.58 -6.17 13.94
C VAL A 12 7.05 -4.96 13.16
N ILE A 13 5.86 -4.48 13.51
CA ILE A 13 5.19 -3.42 12.74
C ILE A 13 5.71 -2.03 13.12
N PHE A 14 6.00 -1.78 14.39
CA PHE A 14 6.28 -0.43 14.89
C PHE A 14 7.62 -0.28 15.59
N ARG A 15 7.87 -1.06 16.68
CA ARG A 15 9.00 -0.76 17.57
C ARG A 15 10.35 -1.08 16.96
N ASP A 16 10.46 -2.19 16.24
CA ASP A 16 11.71 -2.64 15.59
C ASP A 16 11.75 -2.33 14.11
N ALA A 17 10.64 -1.80 13.55
CA ALA A 17 10.58 -1.44 12.14
C ALA A 17 11.55 -0.30 11.82
N ARG A 18 12.26 -0.43 10.70
CA ARG A 18 13.18 0.59 10.20
C ARG A 18 13.07 0.67 8.69
N SER A 19 13.23 1.88 8.15
CA SER A 19 13.37 2.06 6.71
C SER A 19 14.68 1.45 6.25
N GLN A 20 14.60 0.53 5.31
CA GLN A 20 15.76 -0.15 4.78
C GLN A 20 16.32 0.61 3.57
N ASN A 21 17.64 0.66 3.44
CA ASN A 21 18.33 1.35 2.35
C ASN A 21 18.81 0.39 1.25
N GLY A 22 18.72 -0.90 1.48
CA GLY A 22 19.10 -1.93 0.53
C GLY A 22 18.24 -3.16 0.67
N PHE A 23 18.21 -3.97 -0.38
CA PHE A 23 17.40 -5.19 -0.43
C PHE A 23 18.27 -6.35 -0.87
N THR A 24 17.93 -7.54 -0.38
CA THR A 24 18.55 -8.78 -0.87
C THR A 24 17.95 -9.11 -2.25
N ASP A 25 18.52 -10.09 -2.93
CA ASP A 25 18.00 -10.61 -4.20
C ASP A 25 16.81 -11.58 -4.03
N LYS A 26 16.31 -11.73 -2.80
CA LYS A 26 15.16 -12.58 -2.51
C LYS A 26 13.92 -12.05 -3.22
N SER A 27 13.31 -12.89 -4.05
CA SER A 27 12.08 -12.53 -4.72
C SER A 27 10.89 -12.59 -3.76
N VAL A 28 9.89 -11.77 -4.05
CA VAL A 28 8.60 -11.78 -3.33
C VAL A 28 7.53 -12.15 -4.34
N PRO A 29 6.81 -13.27 -4.13
CA PRO A 29 5.81 -13.71 -5.09
C PRO A 29 4.58 -12.79 -5.10
N GLU A 30 3.93 -12.68 -6.25
CA GLU A 30 2.73 -11.85 -6.41
C GLU A 30 1.62 -12.24 -5.42
N VAL A 31 1.48 -13.53 -5.11
CA VAL A 31 0.48 -13.99 -4.15
C VAL A 31 0.64 -13.33 -2.78
N LEU A 32 1.87 -13.09 -2.35
CA LEU A 32 2.14 -12.41 -1.09
C LEU A 32 1.76 -10.92 -1.16
N VAL A 33 2.06 -10.26 -2.28
CA VAL A 33 1.67 -8.86 -2.51
C VAL A 33 0.15 -8.72 -2.48
N ARG A 34 -0.57 -9.64 -3.12
CA ARG A 34 -2.03 -9.66 -3.08
C ARG A 34 -2.58 -9.88 -1.68
N ALA A 35 -1.94 -10.74 -0.89
CA ALA A 35 -2.32 -10.99 0.50
C ALA A 35 -2.12 -9.72 1.36
N VAL A 36 -1.05 -8.98 1.13
CA VAL A 36 -0.82 -7.68 1.81
C VAL A 36 -1.94 -6.70 1.48
N TYR A 37 -2.32 -6.58 0.21
CA TYR A 37 -3.42 -5.72 -0.20
C TYR A 37 -4.75 -6.17 0.42
N ASP A 38 -5.04 -7.46 0.42
CA ASP A 38 -6.28 -8.00 0.99
C ASP A 38 -6.42 -7.68 2.48
N LEU A 39 -5.30 -7.61 3.18
CA LEU A 39 -5.28 -7.22 4.58
C LEU A 39 -5.40 -5.70 4.74
N ALA A 40 -4.63 -4.93 3.97
CA ALA A 40 -4.60 -3.47 4.06
C ALA A 40 -5.95 -2.83 3.70
N LYS A 41 -6.66 -3.40 2.73
CA LYS A 41 -7.98 -2.87 2.30
C LYS A 41 -9.05 -2.95 3.38
N MET A 42 -8.84 -3.76 4.43
CA MET A 42 -9.78 -3.89 5.55
C MET A 42 -9.75 -2.68 6.49
N GLY A 43 -8.77 -1.79 6.34
CA GLY A 43 -8.71 -0.56 7.11
C GLY A 43 -9.93 0.34 6.80
N PRO A 44 -10.51 1.00 7.82
CA PRO A 44 -11.68 1.84 7.62
C PRO A 44 -11.36 3.11 6.85
N THR A 45 -12.36 3.59 6.09
CA THR A 45 -12.29 4.88 5.42
C THR A 45 -13.51 5.71 5.78
N SER A 46 -13.41 7.03 5.67
CA SER A 46 -14.51 7.95 5.97
C SER A 46 -15.69 7.65 5.04
N ALA A 47 -16.88 7.45 5.63
CA ALA A 47 -18.11 7.08 4.88
C ALA A 47 -17.88 5.91 3.91
N ASN A 48 -16.97 5.01 4.23
CA ASN A 48 -16.60 3.87 3.39
C ASN A 48 -16.23 4.28 1.95
N CYS A 49 -15.67 5.48 1.77
CA CYS A 49 -15.41 6.03 0.43
C CYS A 49 -14.29 5.33 -0.34
N SER A 50 -13.44 4.57 0.34
CA SER A 50 -12.41 3.71 -0.26
C SER A 50 -11.60 4.40 -1.37
N PRO A 51 -10.96 5.55 -1.10
CA PRO A 51 -10.34 6.38 -2.13
C PRO A 51 -9.00 5.82 -2.64
N ALA A 52 -8.33 5.00 -1.84
CA ALA A 52 -6.97 4.55 -2.14
C ALA A 52 -6.90 3.69 -3.40
N ARG A 53 -5.83 3.89 -4.17
CA ARG A 53 -5.47 3.09 -5.33
C ARG A 53 -4.00 2.73 -5.22
N PHE A 54 -3.66 1.49 -5.54
CA PHE A 54 -2.30 0.99 -5.43
C PHE A 54 -1.85 0.46 -6.78
N VAL A 55 -0.70 0.95 -7.23
CA VAL A 55 -0.06 0.45 -8.45
C VAL A 55 1.22 -0.25 -8.04
N TRP A 56 1.29 -1.54 -8.30
CA TRP A 56 2.42 -2.39 -7.91
C TRP A 56 3.35 -2.58 -9.09
N VAL A 57 4.61 -2.27 -8.90
CA VAL A 57 5.65 -2.32 -9.93
C VAL A 57 6.70 -3.35 -9.54
N SER A 58 6.91 -4.37 -10.38
CA SER A 58 7.89 -5.44 -10.12
C SER A 58 8.83 -5.71 -11.29
N THR A 59 8.44 -5.33 -12.51
CA THR A 59 9.28 -5.58 -13.70
C THR A 59 10.44 -4.60 -13.78
N ASP A 60 11.55 -5.04 -14.37
CA ASP A 60 12.71 -4.16 -14.60
C ASP A 60 12.32 -2.94 -15.45
N GLU A 61 11.51 -3.14 -16.47
CA GLU A 61 11.01 -2.05 -17.30
C GLU A 61 10.20 -1.05 -16.48
N GLY A 62 9.25 -1.51 -15.67
CA GLY A 62 8.43 -0.67 -14.81
C GLY A 62 9.26 0.13 -13.81
N LYS A 63 10.23 -0.52 -13.18
CA LYS A 63 11.15 0.13 -12.24
C LYS A 63 11.99 1.21 -12.92
N LYS A 64 12.50 0.94 -14.11
CA LYS A 64 13.29 1.91 -14.90
C LYS A 64 12.45 3.11 -15.33
N ARG A 65 11.16 2.91 -15.61
CA ARG A 65 10.25 4.01 -15.93
C ARG A 65 9.95 4.87 -14.71
N LEU A 66 9.87 4.26 -13.55
CA LEU A 66 9.53 4.95 -12.30
C LEU A 66 10.72 5.69 -11.69
N ALA A 67 11.90 5.10 -11.71
CA ALA A 67 13.08 5.61 -11.01
C ALA A 67 13.42 7.08 -11.31
N PRO A 68 13.34 7.58 -12.56
CA PRO A 68 13.63 9.00 -12.85
C PRO A 68 12.70 9.98 -12.14
N HIS A 69 11.50 9.55 -11.74
CA HIS A 69 10.52 10.37 -11.04
C HIS A 69 10.69 10.35 -9.53
N MET A 70 11.59 9.51 -9.03
CA MET A 70 11.87 9.41 -7.59
C MET A 70 12.97 10.40 -7.21
N SER A 71 12.97 10.83 -5.94
CA SER A 71 14.09 11.58 -5.40
C SER A 71 15.38 10.78 -5.54
N GLU A 72 16.50 11.46 -5.70
CA GLU A 72 17.80 10.82 -5.98
C GLU A 72 18.13 9.71 -4.97
N GLY A 73 17.90 9.94 -3.69
CA GLY A 73 18.16 8.97 -2.63
C GLY A 73 17.28 7.72 -2.67
N ASN A 74 16.19 7.73 -3.44
CA ASN A 74 15.26 6.62 -3.54
C ASN A 74 15.35 5.86 -4.86
N ARG A 75 16.14 6.32 -5.83
CA ARG A 75 16.24 5.68 -7.15
C ARG A 75 16.78 4.27 -7.09
N ASP A 76 17.90 4.07 -6.39
CA ASP A 76 18.49 2.74 -6.24
C ASP A 76 17.58 1.80 -5.46
N LYS A 77 16.90 2.29 -4.45
CA LYS A 77 15.90 1.51 -3.70
C LYS A 77 14.77 1.03 -4.63
N THR A 78 14.28 1.91 -5.49
CA THR A 78 13.23 1.58 -6.45
C THR A 78 13.70 0.53 -7.45
N LEU A 79 14.93 0.64 -7.93
CA LEU A 79 15.50 -0.31 -8.91
C LEU A 79 15.78 -1.68 -8.30
N THR A 80 16.13 -1.75 -7.02
CA THR A 80 16.60 -2.99 -6.36
C THR A 80 15.53 -3.68 -5.54
N ALA A 81 14.51 -2.98 -5.07
CA ALA A 81 13.41 -3.60 -4.33
C ALA A 81 12.65 -4.60 -5.21
N PRO A 82 12.21 -5.75 -4.69
CA PRO A 82 11.43 -6.70 -5.47
C PRO A 82 10.11 -6.11 -5.96
N TRP A 83 9.49 -5.25 -5.18
CA TRP A 83 8.25 -4.56 -5.53
C TRP A 83 8.29 -3.11 -5.04
N THR A 84 7.70 -2.23 -5.82
CA THR A 84 7.43 -0.85 -5.41
C THR A 84 5.94 -0.58 -5.56
N CYS A 85 5.34 0.02 -4.54
CA CYS A 85 3.94 0.39 -4.56
C CYS A 85 3.80 1.90 -4.74
N ILE A 86 3.09 2.31 -5.77
CA ILE A 86 2.67 3.71 -5.92
C ILE A 86 1.33 3.84 -5.20
N VAL A 87 1.29 4.66 -4.17
CA VAL A 87 0.07 4.92 -3.41
C VAL A 87 -0.59 6.17 -3.99
N ALA A 88 -1.79 6.00 -4.50
CA ALA A 88 -2.56 7.05 -5.14
C ALA A 88 -3.97 7.12 -4.56
N TYR A 89 -4.75 8.07 -4.96
CA TYR A 89 -6.15 8.13 -4.60
C TYR A 89 -7.00 8.58 -5.80
N ASP A 90 -8.25 8.13 -5.79
CA ASP A 90 -9.23 8.49 -6.79
C ASP A 90 -9.70 9.93 -6.53
N LEU A 91 -9.49 10.82 -7.49
CA LEU A 91 -9.92 12.22 -7.37
C LEU A 91 -11.45 12.38 -7.34
N HIS A 92 -12.17 11.35 -7.78
CA HIS A 92 -13.64 11.34 -7.84
C HIS A 92 -14.22 10.31 -6.85
N PHE A 93 -13.53 10.05 -5.73
CA PHE A 93 -13.98 9.05 -4.75
C PHE A 93 -15.38 9.30 -4.22
N GLN A 94 -15.81 10.57 -4.12
CA GLN A 94 -17.12 10.95 -3.62
C GLN A 94 -18.28 10.44 -4.47
N GLU A 95 -18.07 10.18 -5.75
CA GLU A 95 -19.12 9.70 -6.67
C GLU A 95 -19.60 8.29 -6.30
N LYS A 96 -18.79 7.51 -5.60
CA LYS A 96 -19.11 6.14 -5.21
C LYS A 96 -19.73 6.02 -3.82
N ILE A 97 -19.75 7.10 -3.05
CA ILE A 97 -20.27 7.08 -1.68
C ILE A 97 -21.72 6.58 -1.61
N PRO A 98 -22.66 6.98 -2.49
CA PRO A 98 -24.02 6.46 -2.43
C PRO A 98 -24.12 4.94 -2.50
N ALA A 99 -23.22 4.28 -3.23
CA ALA A 99 -23.18 2.82 -3.32
C ALA A 99 -22.44 2.19 -2.14
N LEU A 100 -21.34 2.82 -1.67
CA LEU A 100 -20.47 2.29 -0.63
C LEU A 100 -20.97 2.59 0.78
N PHE A 101 -21.83 3.60 0.93
CA PHE A 101 -22.40 4.04 2.20
C PHE A 101 -23.88 4.38 2.02
N PRO A 102 -24.75 3.39 1.65
CA PRO A 102 -26.12 3.63 1.21
C PRO A 102 -27.05 4.15 2.30
N HIS A 103 -26.76 3.96 3.57
CA HIS A 103 -27.59 4.43 4.69
C HIS A 103 -27.43 5.94 4.96
N ALA A 104 -26.54 6.62 4.25
CA ALA A 104 -26.38 8.07 4.31
C ALA A 104 -26.15 8.62 2.89
N PRO A 105 -27.16 8.55 2.00
CA PRO A 105 -26.97 8.86 0.58
C PRO A 105 -26.60 10.30 0.28
N GLY A 106 -26.78 11.23 1.24
CA GLY A 106 -26.36 12.62 1.09
C GLY A 106 -24.91 12.88 1.44
N ALA A 107 -24.15 11.89 1.91
CA ALA A 107 -22.74 12.05 2.24
C ALA A 107 -21.90 12.14 0.95
N LYS A 108 -21.25 13.31 0.71
CA LYS A 108 -20.38 13.57 -0.43
C LYS A 108 -19.19 14.42 0.01
#